data_580fcb6e68a9e22d0758a7513bd8d4b6
#
_entry.id   580fcb6e68a9e22d0758a7513bd8d4b6
#
_cell.length_a   1.000
_cell.length_b   1.000
_cell.length_c   1.000
_cell.angle_alpha   90.00
_cell.angle_beta   90.00
_cell.angle_gamma   90.00
#
_symmetry.space_group_name_H-M   'P 1'
#
loop_
_entity.id
_entity.type
_entity.pdbx_description
1 polymer ?
#
loop_
_entity_poly.entity_id
_entity_poly.type
_entity_poly.pdbx_seq_one_letter_code
_entity_poly.pdbx_strand_id
1 'polypeptide(L)'
;MAAAITLLGGGSRALSFFLGAIVLALALALALGAPEPGQILAWAARGLGLVFMGLLSVLILTTLYCWQRLLVRDLNPQQRQAWHEAGLHAANGVATLALTYTLFGISLGIGELAGQSLTPDTVQEVIRGLTERFSLAFMTTVIGLPTSALLRALLSISAAWIEAKTTDKGGVLPCGS
;
A
#
# COMPACT_ATOMS: atom_id res chain seq x y z
N MET A 1 2.76 -0.05 32.22
CA MET A 1 1.35 0.22 31.86
C MET A 1 1.15 1.45 30.98
N ALA A 2 1.85 2.57 31.18
CA ALA A 2 1.74 3.79 30.34
C ALA A 2 2.12 3.58 28.87
N ALA A 3 3.14 2.75 28.58
CA ALA A 3 3.57 2.45 27.21
C ALA A 3 2.53 1.69 26.37
N ALA A 4 1.71 0.85 26.98
CA ALA A 4 0.66 0.11 26.29
C ALA A 4 -0.53 1.01 25.89
N ILE A 5 -0.82 2.03 26.69
CA ILE A 5 -1.93 2.97 26.43
C ILE A 5 -1.57 3.94 25.30
N THR A 6 -0.30 4.34 25.18
CA THR A 6 0.19 5.17 24.05
C THR A 6 0.24 4.39 22.73
N LEU A 7 0.52 3.09 22.76
CA LEU A 7 0.47 2.20 21.60
C LEU A 7 -0.97 2.03 21.07
N LEU A 8 -1.95 1.89 21.98
CA LEU A 8 -3.36 1.78 21.61
C LEU A 8 -3.92 3.09 21.01
N GLY A 9 -3.52 4.25 21.53
CA GLY A 9 -3.98 5.54 21.02
C GLY A 9 -3.42 5.91 19.63
N GLY A 10 -2.20 5.48 19.31
CA GLY A 10 -1.61 5.65 17.97
C GLY A 10 -2.21 4.70 16.93
N GLY A 11 -2.46 3.46 17.34
CA GLY A 11 -3.06 2.45 16.46
C GLY A 11 -4.50 2.77 16.06
N SER A 12 -5.30 3.34 16.98
CA SER A 12 -6.69 3.69 16.69
C SER A 12 -6.82 4.79 15.63
N ARG A 13 -5.91 5.78 15.61
CA ARG A 13 -5.89 6.84 14.59
C ARG A 13 -5.46 6.33 13.22
N ALA A 14 -4.44 5.44 13.16
CA ALA A 14 -4.04 4.80 11.90
C ALA A 14 -5.17 3.95 11.32
N LEU A 15 -5.82 3.18 12.18
CA LEU A 15 -6.98 2.38 11.80
C LEU A 15 -8.13 3.26 11.31
N SER A 16 -8.38 4.41 11.95
CA SER A 16 -9.42 5.36 11.57
C SER A 16 -9.15 6.00 10.20
N PHE A 17 -7.90 6.38 9.90
CA PHE A 17 -7.52 6.91 8.58
C PHE A 17 -7.59 5.84 7.49
N PHE A 18 -7.18 4.61 7.79
CA PHE A 18 -7.28 3.49 6.86
C PHE A 18 -8.74 3.13 6.57
N LEU A 19 -9.57 3.04 7.61
CA LEU A 19 -11.02 2.87 7.46
C LEU A 19 -11.64 4.02 6.68
N GLY A 20 -11.26 5.27 6.95
CA GLY A 20 -11.71 6.44 6.21
C GLY A 20 -11.32 6.40 4.72
N ALA A 21 -10.10 5.99 4.41
CA ALA A 21 -9.64 5.82 3.03
C ALA A 21 -10.39 4.69 2.30
N ILE A 22 -10.66 3.57 2.97
CA ILE A 22 -11.47 2.48 2.42
C ILE A 22 -12.91 2.96 2.18
N VAL A 23 -13.52 3.66 3.12
CA VAL A 23 -14.88 4.19 2.99
C VAL A 23 -14.95 5.21 1.85
N LEU A 24 -13.94 6.08 1.72
CA LEU A 24 -13.88 7.04 0.63
C LEU A 24 -13.72 6.37 -0.74
N ALA A 25 -12.84 5.36 -0.84
CA ALA A 25 -12.67 4.57 -2.06
C ALA A 25 -13.94 3.81 -2.42
N LEU A 26 -14.64 3.25 -1.43
CA LEU A 26 -15.91 2.57 -1.61
C LEU A 26 -17.02 3.53 -2.06
N ALA A 27 -17.11 4.71 -1.43
CA ALA A 27 -18.06 5.76 -1.80
C ALA A 27 -17.81 6.26 -3.22
N LEU A 28 -16.56 6.45 -3.61
CA LEU A 28 -16.18 6.83 -4.97
C LEU A 28 -16.54 5.73 -5.98
N ALA A 29 -16.30 4.46 -5.65
CA ALA A 29 -16.69 3.34 -6.50
C ALA A 29 -18.21 3.25 -6.70
N LEU A 30 -18.99 3.47 -5.64
CA LEU A 30 -20.45 3.53 -5.73
C LEU A 30 -20.95 4.73 -6.55
N ALA A 31 -20.30 5.90 -6.39
CA ALA A 31 -20.63 7.11 -7.16
C ALA A 31 -20.37 6.96 -8.66
N LEU A 32 -19.39 6.11 -9.02
CA LEU A 32 -19.06 5.78 -10.41
C LEU A 32 -19.93 4.66 -11.00
N GLY A 33 -20.99 4.21 -10.29
CA GLY A 33 -21.89 3.17 -10.75
C GLY A 33 -21.29 1.76 -10.74
N ALA A 34 -20.26 1.55 -9.92
CA ALA A 34 -19.65 0.22 -9.76
C ALA A 34 -20.61 -0.77 -9.07
N PRO A 35 -20.51 -2.08 -9.35
CA PRO A 35 -21.31 -3.10 -8.70
C PRO A 35 -21.11 -3.09 -7.17
N GLU A 36 -22.05 -3.69 -6.44
CA GLU A 36 -22.09 -3.71 -4.98
C GLU A 36 -20.71 -3.95 -4.33
N PRO A 37 -20.36 -3.24 -3.23
CA PRO A 37 -19.05 -3.30 -2.59
C PRO A 37 -18.60 -4.72 -2.22
N GLY A 38 -19.56 -5.60 -1.90
CA GLY A 38 -19.30 -7.01 -1.66
C GLY A 38 -18.82 -7.78 -2.91
N GLN A 39 -19.28 -7.38 -4.08
CA GLN A 39 -18.89 -7.98 -5.35
C GLN A 39 -17.47 -7.55 -5.74
N ILE A 40 -17.11 -6.28 -5.51
CA ILE A 40 -15.75 -5.77 -5.76
C ILE A 40 -14.75 -6.48 -4.86
N LEU A 41 -15.07 -6.61 -3.58
CA LEU A 41 -14.20 -7.31 -2.61
C LEU A 41 -14.08 -8.81 -2.95
N ALA A 42 -15.18 -9.46 -3.31
CA ALA A 42 -15.19 -10.87 -3.71
C ALA A 42 -14.46 -11.08 -5.05
N TRP A 43 -14.53 -10.12 -5.96
CA TRP A 43 -13.79 -10.13 -7.22
C TRP A 43 -12.28 -9.93 -6.97
N ALA A 44 -11.91 -8.95 -6.17
CA ALA A 44 -10.53 -8.70 -5.77
C ALA A 44 -9.94 -9.89 -5.00
N ALA A 45 -10.67 -10.47 -4.07
CA ALA A 45 -10.23 -11.64 -3.30
C ALA A 45 -10.06 -12.88 -4.18
N ARG A 46 -10.92 -13.07 -5.18
CA ARG A 46 -10.80 -14.19 -6.13
C ARG A 46 -9.69 -13.99 -7.15
N GLY A 47 -9.51 -12.75 -7.63
CA GLY A 47 -8.54 -12.43 -8.67
C GLY A 47 -7.12 -12.20 -8.15
N LEU A 48 -6.98 -11.41 -7.08
CA LEU A 48 -5.67 -11.05 -6.53
C LEU A 48 -5.17 -12.03 -5.45
N GLY A 49 -6.03 -12.89 -4.93
CA GLY A 49 -5.73 -13.81 -3.83
C GLY A 49 -5.76 -13.12 -2.46
N LEU A 50 -6.31 -13.81 -1.48
CA LEU A 50 -6.40 -13.32 -0.09
C LEU A 50 -5.02 -12.99 0.50
N VAL A 51 -3.99 -13.75 0.11
CA VAL A 51 -2.61 -13.55 0.59
C VAL A 51 -2.05 -12.21 0.12
N PHE A 52 -2.23 -11.86 -1.16
CA PHE A 52 -1.79 -10.56 -1.69
C PHE A 52 -2.49 -9.41 -0.97
N MET A 53 -3.81 -9.47 -0.84
CA MET A 53 -4.60 -8.43 -0.17
C MET A 53 -4.20 -8.30 1.32
N GLY A 54 -3.94 -9.41 2.00
CA GLY A 54 -3.46 -9.42 3.38
C GLY A 54 -2.09 -8.75 3.53
N LEU A 55 -1.12 -9.15 2.72
CA LEU A 55 0.24 -8.57 2.74
C LEU A 55 0.23 -7.09 2.36
N LEU A 56 -0.54 -6.72 1.34
CA LEU A 56 -0.73 -5.33 0.91
C LEU A 56 -1.28 -4.49 2.06
N SER A 57 -2.32 -4.97 2.74
CA SER A 57 -2.93 -4.29 3.89
C SER A 57 -1.95 -4.10 5.03
N VAL A 58 -1.15 -5.11 5.37
CA VAL A 58 -0.11 -5.03 6.41
C VAL A 58 0.92 -3.96 6.07
N LEU A 59 1.41 -3.92 4.83
CA LEU A 59 2.40 -2.93 4.41
C LEU A 59 1.85 -1.51 4.42
N ILE A 60 0.60 -1.31 3.96
CA ILE A 60 -0.07 0.00 4.02
C ILE A 60 -0.26 0.44 5.47
N LEU A 61 -0.75 -0.44 6.35
CA LEU A 61 -0.93 -0.14 7.77
C LEU A 61 0.39 0.20 8.46
N THR A 62 1.46 -0.53 8.16
CA THR A 62 2.80 -0.25 8.68
C THR A 62 3.29 1.13 8.23
N THR A 63 3.12 1.47 6.96
CA THR A 63 3.51 2.77 6.41
C THR A 63 2.73 3.91 7.09
N LEU A 64 1.41 3.75 7.23
CA LEU A 64 0.55 4.74 7.89
C LEU A 64 0.87 4.88 9.39
N TYR A 65 1.23 3.79 10.05
CA TYR A 65 1.69 3.81 11.44
C TYR A 65 3.00 4.60 11.58
N CYS A 66 3.98 4.33 10.71
CA CYS A 66 5.25 5.08 10.67
C CYS A 66 5.00 6.57 10.42
N TRP A 67 4.12 6.89 9.47
CA TRP A 67 3.73 8.27 9.17
C TRP A 67 3.12 8.99 10.37
N GLN A 68 2.23 8.34 11.12
CA GLN A 68 1.65 8.91 12.34
C GLN A 68 2.71 9.14 13.42
N ARG A 69 3.65 8.21 13.56
CA ARG A 69 4.76 8.37 14.50
C ARG A 69 5.65 9.55 14.11
N LEU A 70 5.87 9.77 12.82
CA LEU A 70 6.62 10.90 12.32
C LEU A 70 6.00 12.25 12.70
N LEU A 71 4.67 12.33 12.79
CA LEU A 71 3.92 13.53 13.14
C LEU A 71 3.93 13.86 14.66
N VAL A 72 4.39 12.94 15.51
CA VAL A 72 4.48 13.19 16.96
C VAL A 72 5.58 14.21 17.25
N ARG A 73 5.25 15.26 18.02
CA ARG A 73 6.12 16.41 18.24
C ARG A 73 7.33 16.13 19.15
N ASP A 74 7.24 15.16 20.05
CA ASP A 74 8.23 14.92 21.11
C ASP A 74 9.31 13.89 20.72
N LEU A 75 9.52 13.63 19.43
CA LEU A 75 10.52 12.70 18.96
C LEU A 75 11.89 13.37 18.79
N ASN A 76 12.95 12.69 19.28
CA ASN A 76 14.34 13.04 18.97
C ASN A 76 14.59 12.97 17.45
N PRO A 77 15.48 13.82 16.90
CA PRO A 77 15.80 13.83 15.47
C PRO A 77 16.19 12.44 14.92
N GLN A 78 16.98 11.67 15.67
CA GLN A 78 17.38 10.31 15.29
C GLN A 78 16.20 9.32 15.23
N GLN A 79 15.27 9.41 16.18
CA GLN A 79 14.07 8.59 16.19
C GLN A 79 13.13 8.95 15.02
N ARG A 80 13.04 10.24 14.71
CA ARG A 80 12.24 10.72 13.58
C ARG A 80 12.77 10.19 12.25
N GLN A 81 14.09 10.21 12.06
CA GLN A 81 14.74 9.67 10.89
C GLN A 81 14.49 8.15 10.78
N ALA A 82 14.62 7.41 11.86
CA ALA A 82 14.37 5.98 11.87
C ALA A 82 12.92 5.62 11.47
N TRP A 83 11.93 6.38 11.96
CA TRP A 83 10.53 6.18 11.59
C TRP A 83 10.26 6.57 10.13
N HIS A 84 10.91 7.61 9.62
CA HIS A 84 10.83 7.99 8.20
C HIS A 84 11.39 6.90 7.30
N GLU A 85 12.57 6.40 7.59
CA GLU A 85 13.21 5.31 6.82
C GLU A 85 12.39 4.01 6.87
N ALA A 86 11.91 3.61 8.05
CA ALA A 86 11.05 2.45 8.20
C ALA A 86 9.76 2.56 7.36
N GLY A 87 9.14 3.75 7.36
CA GLY A 87 7.96 4.02 6.53
C GLY A 87 8.26 3.95 5.03
N LEU A 88 9.40 4.48 4.58
CA LEU A 88 9.83 4.40 3.19
C LEU A 88 10.11 2.96 2.77
N HIS A 89 10.73 2.15 3.63
CA HIS A 89 10.94 0.72 3.35
C HIS A 89 9.62 -0.03 3.22
N ALA A 90 8.65 0.24 4.10
CA ALA A 90 7.33 -0.37 4.02
C ALA A 90 6.58 0.05 2.73
N ALA A 91 6.64 1.34 2.36
CA ALA A 91 6.05 1.84 1.12
C ALA A 91 6.70 1.22 -0.13
N ASN A 92 8.03 1.06 -0.14
CA ASN A 92 8.75 0.36 -1.21
C ASN A 92 8.37 -1.13 -1.27
N GLY A 93 8.13 -1.75 -0.11
CA GLY A 93 7.64 -3.11 0.00
C GLY A 93 6.33 -3.34 -0.76
N VAL A 94 5.44 -2.35 -0.82
CA VAL A 94 4.20 -2.42 -1.62
C VAL A 94 4.50 -2.59 -3.11
N ALA A 95 5.45 -1.82 -3.66
CA ALA A 95 5.84 -1.95 -5.06
C ALA A 95 6.50 -3.30 -5.35
N THR A 96 7.40 -3.74 -4.47
CA THR A 96 8.09 -5.03 -4.59
C THR A 96 7.09 -6.17 -4.53
N LEU A 97 6.14 -6.12 -3.60
CA LEU A 97 5.06 -7.12 -3.47
C LEU A 97 4.25 -7.20 -4.77
N ALA A 98 3.82 -6.05 -5.32
CA ALA A 98 3.04 -6.00 -6.54
C ALA A 98 3.78 -6.63 -7.73
N LEU A 99 5.07 -6.26 -7.92
CA LEU A 99 5.90 -6.81 -9.00
C LEU A 99 6.12 -8.32 -8.82
N THR A 100 6.40 -8.77 -7.60
CA THR A 100 6.60 -10.20 -7.30
C THR A 100 5.35 -11.01 -7.62
N TYR A 101 4.17 -10.51 -7.22
CA TYR A 101 2.90 -11.18 -7.51
C TYR A 101 2.57 -11.18 -9.01
N THR A 102 2.90 -10.12 -9.74
CA THR A 102 2.74 -10.09 -11.20
C THR A 102 3.59 -11.16 -11.86
N LEU A 103 4.87 -11.24 -11.51
CA LEU A 103 5.78 -12.26 -12.07
C LEU A 103 5.35 -13.67 -11.67
N PHE A 104 4.90 -13.85 -10.43
CA PHE A 104 4.40 -15.14 -9.95
C PHE A 104 3.14 -15.58 -10.72
N GLY A 105 2.19 -14.66 -10.92
CA GLY A 105 0.96 -14.92 -11.66
C GLY A 105 1.23 -15.30 -13.14
N ILE A 106 2.18 -14.60 -13.79
CA ILE A 106 2.62 -14.91 -15.14
C ILE A 106 3.29 -16.30 -15.18
N SER A 107 4.19 -16.58 -14.23
CA SER A 107 4.90 -17.86 -14.13
C SER A 107 3.94 -19.03 -13.97
N LEU A 108 2.93 -18.90 -13.11
CA LEU A 108 1.89 -19.92 -12.94
C LEU A 108 1.07 -20.12 -14.21
N GLY A 109 0.70 -19.03 -14.91
CA GLY A 109 -0.03 -19.11 -16.16
C GLY A 109 0.74 -19.87 -17.25
N ILE A 110 2.06 -19.60 -17.38
CA ILE A 110 2.92 -20.32 -18.33
C ILE A 110 3.11 -21.79 -17.90
N GLY A 111 3.25 -22.06 -16.60
CA GLY A 111 3.40 -23.42 -16.08
C GLY A 111 2.21 -24.31 -16.39
N GLU A 112 0.98 -23.79 -16.31
CA GLU A 112 -0.21 -24.54 -16.71
C GLU A 112 -0.25 -24.84 -18.23
N LEU A 113 0.20 -23.87 -19.03
CA LEU A 113 0.26 -24.05 -20.48
C LEU A 113 1.19 -25.20 -20.87
N ALA A 114 2.32 -25.33 -20.18
CA ALA A 114 3.29 -26.39 -20.44
C ALA A 114 2.77 -27.81 -20.16
N GLY A 115 1.74 -27.93 -19.30
CA GLY A 115 1.11 -29.22 -18.95
C GLY A 115 -0.08 -29.61 -19.82
N GLN A 116 -0.53 -28.74 -20.74
CA GLN A 116 -1.70 -29.00 -21.57
C GLN A 116 -1.33 -29.46 -23.00
N SER A 117 -2.04 -30.45 -23.51
CA SER A 117 -1.92 -30.83 -24.91
C SER A 117 -2.66 -29.82 -25.80
N LEU A 118 -1.90 -29.08 -26.59
CA LEU A 118 -2.43 -28.12 -27.55
C LEU A 118 -3.01 -28.84 -28.77
N THR A 119 -4.32 -29.00 -28.79
CA THR A 119 -5.07 -29.46 -29.97
C THR A 119 -5.85 -28.28 -30.56
N PRO A 120 -6.25 -28.33 -31.85
CA PRO A 120 -7.03 -27.26 -32.47
C PRO A 120 -8.30 -26.89 -31.69
N ASP A 121 -8.91 -27.86 -31.02
CA ASP A 121 -10.14 -27.68 -30.26
C ASP A 121 -9.91 -27.06 -28.86
N THR A 122 -8.73 -27.24 -28.27
CA THR A 122 -8.39 -26.76 -26.94
C THR A 122 -7.65 -25.43 -26.94
N VAL A 123 -7.02 -25.03 -28.03
CA VAL A 123 -6.21 -23.81 -28.16
C VAL A 123 -6.98 -22.56 -27.73
N GLN A 124 -8.24 -22.44 -28.11
CA GLN A 124 -9.04 -21.26 -27.85
C GLN A 124 -9.38 -21.10 -26.37
N GLU A 125 -9.64 -22.19 -25.66
CA GLU A 125 -9.89 -22.22 -24.23
C GLU A 125 -8.62 -21.91 -23.43
N VAL A 126 -7.50 -22.46 -23.85
CA VAL A 126 -6.18 -22.22 -23.28
C VAL A 126 -5.78 -20.74 -23.39
N ILE A 127 -5.94 -20.14 -24.57
CA ILE A 127 -5.62 -18.71 -24.78
C ILE A 127 -6.51 -17.83 -23.88
N ARG A 128 -7.79 -18.15 -23.77
CA ARG A 128 -8.72 -17.41 -22.91
C ARG A 128 -8.31 -17.48 -21.44
N GLY A 129 -8.02 -18.67 -20.93
CA GLY A 129 -7.58 -18.87 -19.54
C GLY A 129 -6.26 -18.17 -19.25
N LEU A 130 -5.30 -18.20 -20.18
CA LEU A 130 -4.02 -17.50 -20.06
C LEU A 130 -4.21 -15.97 -20.01
N THR A 131 -5.04 -15.44 -20.89
CA THR A 131 -5.34 -13.99 -20.95
C THR A 131 -6.00 -13.51 -19.67
N GLU A 132 -6.92 -14.28 -19.10
CA GLU A 132 -7.58 -13.95 -17.83
C GLU A 132 -6.57 -13.91 -16.68
N ARG A 133 -5.69 -14.89 -16.57
CA ARG A 133 -4.65 -14.95 -15.53
C ARG A 133 -3.65 -13.80 -15.64
N PHE A 134 -3.21 -13.49 -16.85
CA PHE A 134 -2.31 -12.35 -17.07
C PHE A 134 -2.97 -11.03 -16.74
N SER A 135 -4.23 -10.86 -17.10
CA SER A 135 -5.01 -9.66 -16.72
C SER A 135 -5.04 -9.48 -15.21
N LEU A 136 -5.30 -10.53 -14.45
CA LEU A 136 -5.31 -10.50 -12.98
C LEU A 136 -3.92 -10.22 -12.41
N ALA A 137 -2.86 -10.82 -12.96
CA ALA A 137 -1.49 -10.56 -12.56
C ALA A 137 -1.12 -9.08 -12.78
N PHE A 138 -1.45 -8.49 -13.91
CA PHE A 138 -1.18 -7.07 -14.18
C PHE A 138 -1.96 -6.13 -13.25
N MET A 139 -3.17 -6.50 -12.82
CA MET A 139 -3.95 -5.70 -11.88
C MET A 139 -3.23 -5.47 -10.55
N THR A 140 -2.42 -6.41 -10.07
CA THR A 140 -1.63 -6.22 -8.85
C THR A 140 -0.63 -5.07 -9.00
N THR A 141 0.00 -4.94 -10.16
CA THR A 141 0.93 -3.85 -10.46
C THR A 141 0.20 -2.51 -10.64
N VAL A 142 -0.94 -2.51 -11.34
CA VAL A 142 -1.75 -1.31 -11.56
C VAL A 142 -2.24 -0.72 -10.23
N ILE A 143 -2.51 -1.54 -9.24
CA ILE A 143 -2.92 -1.09 -7.90
C ILE A 143 -1.69 -0.78 -7.03
N GLY A 144 -0.69 -1.65 -7.02
CA GLY A 144 0.43 -1.59 -6.09
C GLY A 144 1.40 -0.44 -6.36
N LEU A 145 1.75 -0.18 -7.62
CA LEU A 145 2.73 0.87 -7.95
C LEU A 145 2.21 2.27 -7.62
N PRO A 146 1.00 2.69 -8.03
CA PRO A 146 0.47 4.00 -7.63
C PRO A 146 0.30 4.12 -6.12
N THR A 147 -0.16 3.07 -5.45
CA THR A 147 -0.29 3.06 -3.99
C THR A 147 1.06 3.29 -3.31
N SER A 148 2.11 2.58 -3.73
CA SER A 148 3.47 2.79 -3.23
C SER A 148 3.96 4.22 -3.46
N ALA A 149 3.75 4.77 -4.67
CA ALA A 149 4.15 6.13 -5.00
C ALA A 149 3.45 7.18 -4.11
N LEU A 150 2.14 7.03 -3.88
CA LEU A 150 1.38 7.90 -2.99
C LEU A 150 1.85 7.83 -1.54
N LEU A 151 2.10 6.64 -1.01
CA LEU A 151 2.60 6.44 0.35
C LEU A 151 3.99 7.07 0.54
N ARG A 152 4.88 6.91 -0.45
CA ARG A 152 6.20 7.55 -0.45
C ARG A 152 6.10 9.07 -0.50
N ALA A 153 5.27 9.61 -1.37
CA ALA A 153 5.03 11.06 -1.46
C ALA A 153 4.50 11.61 -0.14
N LEU A 154 3.54 10.93 0.49
CA LEU A 154 2.99 11.30 1.78
C LEU A 154 4.07 11.40 2.87
N LEU A 155 4.94 10.39 2.98
CA LEU A 155 6.03 10.36 3.94
C LEU A 155 7.06 11.46 3.67
N SER A 156 7.51 11.60 2.43
CA SER A 156 8.56 12.56 2.05
C SER A 156 8.10 14.00 2.21
N ILE A 157 6.88 14.33 1.78
CA ILE A 157 6.31 15.67 1.94
C ILE A 157 6.15 16.00 3.42
N SER A 158 5.62 15.06 4.21
CA SER A 158 5.43 15.29 5.65
C SER A 158 6.75 15.50 6.39
N ALA A 159 7.79 14.73 6.05
CA ALA A 159 9.13 14.89 6.61
C ALA A 159 9.72 16.28 6.28
N ALA A 160 9.67 16.69 5.02
CA ALA A 160 10.16 17.98 4.55
C ALA A 160 9.44 19.17 5.23
N TRP A 161 8.12 19.08 5.41
CA TRP A 161 7.35 20.10 6.13
C TRP A 161 7.75 20.24 7.60
N ILE A 162 8.01 19.12 8.27
CA ILE A 162 8.44 19.12 9.67
C ILE A 162 9.84 19.73 9.80
N GLU A 163 10.74 19.41 8.90
CA GLU A 163 12.11 19.91 8.89
C GLU A 163 12.16 21.42 8.64
N ALA A 164 11.44 21.92 7.64
CA ALA A 164 11.31 23.34 7.36
C ALA A 164 10.80 24.13 8.58
N LYS A 165 9.83 23.58 9.32
CA LYS A 165 9.25 24.22 10.50
C LYS A 165 10.17 24.20 11.72
N THR A 166 11.09 23.27 11.82
CA THR A 166 12.10 23.23 12.89
C THR A 166 13.24 24.20 12.62
N THR A 167 13.63 24.38 11.38
CA THR A 167 14.69 25.33 10.95
C THR A 167 14.24 26.78 11.16
N ASP A 168 12.99 27.11 10.85
CA ASP A 168 12.40 28.45 11.06
C ASP A 168 12.36 28.86 12.53
N LYS A 169 12.12 27.91 13.44
CA LYS A 169 12.14 28.16 14.89
C LYS A 169 13.53 28.28 15.50
N GLY A 170 14.53 27.67 14.87
CA GLY A 170 15.94 27.72 15.32
C GLY A 170 16.69 28.94 14.83
N GLY A 171 16.19 29.64 13.81
CA GLY A 171 16.84 30.81 13.20
C GLY A 171 16.62 32.15 13.92
N VAL A 172 15.84 32.19 15.01
CA VAL A 172 15.67 33.40 15.83
C VAL A 172 16.60 33.30 17.04
N LEU A 173 17.92 33.34 16.78
CA LEU A 173 18.83 33.82 17.80
C LEU A 173 18.84 35.36 17.74
N PRO A 174 18.47 36.09 18.77
CA PRO A 174 18.67 37.53 18.81
C PRO A 174 20.18 37.77 18.77
N CYS A 175 20.67 38.45 17.74
CA CYS A 175 21.92 39.19 17.83
C CYS A 175 21.72 40.21 18.91
N GLY A 176 22.10 39.87 20.13
CA GLY A 176 22.15 40.73 21.29
C GLY A 176 23.53 41.30 21.45
N SER A 177 23.63 42.57 21.18
CA SER A 177 24.55 43.59 21.73
C SER A 177 25.68 43.13 22.65
#